data_adaf1aa49460eff9fd68cdfc01e92ee4
#
_entry.id   adaf1aa49460eff9fd68cdfc01e92ee4
#
_cell.length_a   1.000
_cell.length_b   1.000
_cell.length_c   1.000
_cell.angle_alpha   90.00
_cell.angle_beta   90.00
_cell.angle_gamma   90.00
#
_symmetry.space_group_name_H-M   'P 1'
#
loop_
_entity.id
_entity.type
_entity.pdbx_description
1 polymer ?
#
loop_
_entity_poly.entity_id
_entity_poly.type
_entity_poly.pdbx_seq_one_letter_code
_entity_poly.pdbx_strand_id
1 'polypeptide(L)'
;MPHQTNVRSNSAEHINPPLPDSIPTLGSLFTANGYEAVHFGKTHDMGSLRGFRHKEPVAKPFTDPEFPVNNDSFLDVGTCEDAVAYLSNPPQEPFICIADFQNPHNICGYVGENKGEHIDSPISTPLPLLPENFEVEDWEKLPLPIQYICCSHRRMMQAAHWNEDNYRHYVAAFQHYTRIVARQIESVLEALYSTPAGKNTIVIVLADHGDGMGSHRMVTKQVSFYEEMTNVPFIIAGPGIHPRQKPVEDLLTQPTIDLLPTLCELAGIPVPSSKPGISLAPFLKGEKQKRQHPYAASE
;
A
#
# COMPACT_ATOMS: atom_id res chain seq x y z
N MET A 1 -7.75 -10.06 -9.95
CA MET A 1 -7.44 -11.41 -9.42
C MET A 1 -6.76 -12.23 -10.52
N PRO A 2 -5.73 -13.02 -10.21
CA PRO A 2 -4.97 -13.84 -11.16
C PRO A 2 -5.82 -14.67 -12.12
N HIS A 3 -6.88 -15.32 -11.65
CA HIS A 3 -7.78 -16.09 -12.52
C HIS A 3 -8.51 -15.25 -13.58
N GLN A 4 -8.59 -13.92 -13.38
CA GLN A 4 -9.25 -13.00 -14.33
C GLN A 4 -8.26 -12.36 -15.30
N THR A 5 -7.05 -12.09 -14.84
CA THR A 5 -6.04 -11.32 -15.58
C THR A 5 -4.96 -12.22 -16.16
N ASN A 6 -4.84 -13.45 -15.67
CA ASN A 6 -3.73 -14.39 -15.91
C ASN A 6 -2.35 -13.83 -15.46
N VAL A 7 -2.33 -12.75 -14.70
CA VAL A 7 -1.12 -12.21 -14.06
C VAL A 7 -0.96 -12.94 -12.73
N ARG A 8 0.08 -13.76 -12.61
CA ARG A 8 0.27 -14.70 -11.48
C ARG A 8 1.42 -14.30 -10.54
N SER A 9 2.18 -13.30 -10.89
CA SER A 9 3.35 -12.84 -10.14
C SER A 9 3.62 -11.38 -10.45
N ASN A 10 4.21 -10.67 -9.53
CA ASN A 10 4.72 -9.30 -9.72
C ASN A 10 6.15 -9.26 -10.30
N SER A 11 6.76 -10.44 -10.45
CA SER A 11 8.15 -10.54 -10.84
C SER A 11 8.28 -11.12 -12.23
N ALA A 12 8.68 -10.48 -13.19
CA ALA A 12 9.14 -10.98 -14.45
C ALA A 12 8.10 -11.03 -15.58
N GLU A 13 8.25 -10.09 -16.47
CA GLU A 13 7.56 -10.01 -17.75
C GLU A 13 7.60 -11.33 -18.56
N HIS A 14 8.63 -12.15 -18.36
CA HIS A 14 8.75 -13.44 -19.03
C HIS A 14 7.84 -14.55 -18.44
N ILE A 15 7.28 -14.35 -17.24
CA ILE A 15 6.38 -15.31 -16.59
C ILE A 15 4.91 -14.91 -16.78
N ASN A 16 4.66 -13.60 -16.82
CA ASN A 16 3.33 -13.04 -16.93
C ASN A 16 3.13 -12.40 -18.30
N PRO A 17 2.07 -12.71 -19.02
CA PRO A 17 1.67 -11.87 -20.15
C PRO A 17 1.25 -10.50 -19.62
N PRO A 18 1.41 -9.43 -20.42
CA PRO A 18 0.83 -8.15 -20.08
C PRO A 18 -0.70 -8.27 -19.96
N LEU A 19 -1.29 -7.38 -19.17
CA LEU A 19 -2.73 -7.34 -18.98
C LEU A 19 -3.43 -7.20 -20.35
N PRO A 20 -4.34 -8.09 -20.73
CA PRO A 20 -5.03 -8.03 -22.01
C PRO A 20 -5.72 -6.70 -22.26
N ASP A 21 -5.66 -6.19 -23.49
CA ASP A 21 -6.30 -4.93 -23.86
C ASP A 21 -7.82 -4.92 -23.68
N SER A 22 -8.43 -6.10 -23.73
CA SER A 22 -9.86 -6.26 -23.47
C SER A 22 -10.27 -6.02 -22.02
N ILE A 23 -9.30 -5.98 -21.08
CA ILE A 23 -9.58 -5.68 -19.68
C ILE A 23 -9.43 -4.17 -19.46
N PRO A 24 -10.52 -3.44 -19.16
CA PRO A 24 -10.43 -2.01 -18.87
C PRO A 24 -9.67 -1.78 -17.57
N THR A 25 -8.76 -0.82 -17.59
CA THR A 25 -8.01 -0.36 -16.42
C THR A 25 -8.67 0.87 -15.82
N LEU A 26 -8.32 1.20 -14.57
CA LEU A 26 -8.79 2.41 -13.92
C LEU A 26 -8.48 3.65 -14.77
N GLY A 27 -7.24 3.80 -15.23
CA GLY A 27 -6.83 4.93 -16.07
C GLY A 27 -7.62 5.01 -17.39
N SER A 28 -7.81 3.88 -18.09
CA SER A 28 -8.56 3.87 -19.35
C SER A 28 -10.03 4.25 -19.16
N LEU A 29 -10.66 3.81 -18.07
CA LEU A 29 -12.05 4.16 -17.77
C LEU A 29 -12.21 5.65 -17.46
N PHE A 30 -11.35 6.19 -16.62
CA PHE A 30 -11.41 7.60 -16.24
C PHE A 30 -11.10 8.50 -17.41
N THR A 31 -10.05 8.20 -18.20
CA THR A 31 -9.69 8.97 -19.39
C THR A 31 -10.81 8.96 -20.45
N ALA A 32 -11.45 7.80 -20.66
CA ALA A 32 -12.60 7.71 -21.58
C ALA A 32 -13.82 8.52 -21.13
N ASN A 33 -13.89 8.91 -19.84
CA ASN A 33 -14.94 9.74 -19.28
C ASN A 33 -14.49 11.19 -18.96
N GLY A 34 -13.42 11.66 -19.61
CA GLY A 34 -12.99 13.06 -19.57
C GLY A 34 -12.14 13.46 -18.37
N TYR A 35 -11.60 12.50 -17.64
CA TYR A 35 -10.66 12.77 -16.55
C TYR A 35 -9.22 12.80 -17.08
N GLU A 36 -8.41 13.72 -16.57
CA GLU A 36 -6.96 13.57 -16.66
C GLU A 36 -6.51 12.50 -15.66
N ALA A 37 -5.83 11.46 -16.13
CA ALA A 37 -5.32 10.38 -15.30
C ALA A 37 -3.79 10.46 -15.19
N VAL A 38 -3.25 10.66 -13.98
CA VAL A 38 -1.81 10.77 -13.72
C VAL A 38 -1.38 9.82 -12.62
N HIS A 39 -0.18 9.30 -12.77
CA HIS A 39 0.46 8.41 -11.80
C HIS A 39 1.89 8.84 -11.55
N PHE A 40 2.27 8.93 -10.29
CA PHE A 40 3.61 9.22 -9.81
C PHE A 40 4.06 8.09 -8.87
N GLY A 41 5.29 7.63 -9.01
CA GLY A 41 5.88 6.70 -8.06
C GLY A 41 6.10 5.30 -8.56
N LYS A 42 6.07 4.36 -7.63
CA LYS A 42 6.44 2.96 -7.83
C LYS A 42 5.52 2.26 -8.83
N THR A 43 6.11 1.42 -9.69
CA THR A 43 5.37 0.58 -10.62
C THR A 43 5.76 -0.89 -10.49
N HIS A 44 4.75 -1.76 -10.42
CA HIS A 44 4.82 -3.19 -10.74
C HIS A 44 3.53 -3.54 -11.48
N ASP A 45 3.31 -2.88 -12.62
CA ASP A 45 1.96 -2.70 -13.12
C ASP A 45 1.52 -3.72 -14.17
N MET A 46 2.43 -4.37 -14.88
CA MET A 46 2.13 -5.34 -15.96
C MET A 46 1.07 -4.83 -16.96
N GLY A 47 1.01 -3.50 -17.18
CA GLY A 47 0.04 -2.84 -18.06
C GLY A 47 -1.23 -2.36 -17.35
N SER A 48 -1.33 -2.44 -16.03
CA SER A 48 -2.49 -1.94 -15.27
C SER A 48 -2.58 -0.40 -15.25
N LEU A 49 -1.46 0.30 -15.45
CA LEU A 49 -1.39 1.76 -15.58
C LEU A 49 -1.83 2.29 -16.95
N ARG A 50 -2.25 1.44 -17.88
CA ARG A 50 -2.78 1.85 -19.17
C ARG A 50 -3.89 2.91 -18.99
N GLY A 51 -3.72 4.05 -19.67
CA GLY A 51 -4.59 5.22 -19.55
C GLY A 51 -4.09 6.28 -18.56
N PHE A 52 -3.14 5.96 -17.71
CA PHE A 52 -2.45 6.97 -16.92
C PHE A 52 -1.26 7.58 -17.69
N ARG A 53 -1.08 8.87 -17.55
CA ARG A 53 0.20 9.52 -17.84
C ARG A 53 1.11 9.24 -16.63
N HIS A 54 2.02 8.30 -16.81
CA HIS A 54 2.96 7.92 -15.77
C HIS A 54 4.25 8.75 -15.85
N LYS A 55 4.79 9.11 -14.70
CA LYS A 55 6.10 9.71 -14.56
C LYS A 55 6.93 8.88 -13.59
N GLU A 56 8.03 8.31 -14.12
CA GLU A 56 9.01 7.59 -13.30
C GLU A 56 9.63 8.53 -12.26
N PRO A 57 9.68 8.12 -10.99
CA PRO A 57 10.29 8.94 -9.96
C PRO A 57 11.79 9.03 -10.16
N VAL A 58 12.34 10.22 -10.01
CA VAL A 58 13.79 10.43 -10.00
C VAL A 58 14.27 10.21 -8.58
N ALA A 59 15.16 9.23 -8.39
CA ALA A 59 15.80 8.99 -7.11
C ALA A 59 16.58 10.22 -6.65
N LYS A 60 16.29 10.69 -5.44
CA LYS A 60 17.00 11.82 -4.83
C LYS A 60 17.67 11.40 -3.55
N PRO A 61 18.87 11.92 -3.25
CA PRO A 61 19.51 11.66 -1.98
C PRO A 61 18.57 12.10 -0.83
N PHE A 62 18.41 11.23 0.11
CA PHE A 62 17.69 11.54 1.36
C PHE A 62 18.62 11.24 2.53
N THR A 63 18.82 12.20 3.38
CA THR A 63 19.52 12.02 4.64
C THR A 63 18.57 12.30 5.78
N ASP A 64 18.37 11.33 6.64
CA ASP A 64 17.64 11.53 7.87
C ASP A 64 18.66 11.60 9.01
N PRO A 65 18.71 12.71 9.77
CA PRO A 65 19.66 12.87 10.87
C PRO A 65 19.37 11.94 12.05
N GLU A 66 18.16 11.46 12.17
CA GLU A 66 17.72 10.59 13.26
C GLU A 66 17.91 9.09 12.93
N PHE A 67 18.14 8.79 11.66
CA PHE A 67 18.20 7.41 11.19
C PHE A 67 19.41 7.19 10.27
N PRO A 68 20.44 6.46 10.71
CA PRO A 68 21.69 6.30 9.98
C PRO A 68 21.60 5.30 8.82
N VAL A 69 20.52 5.26 8.08
CA VAL A 69 20.37 4.38 6.93
C VAL A 69 20.90 5.08 5.69
N ASN A 70 22.00 4.59 5.17
CA ASN A 70 22.53 4.94 3.85
C ASN A 70 21.63 4.37 2.75
N ASN A 71 20.44 4.89 2.60
CA ASN A 71 19.60 4.61 1.45
C ASN A 71 19.84 5.68 0.40
N ASP A 72 20.68 5.38 -0.54
CA ASP A 72 21.12 6.30 -1.59
C ASP A 72 20.01 6.74 -2.56
N SER A 73 18.81 6.16 -2.45
CA SER A 73 17.73 6.48 -3.38
C SER A 73 16.34 6.37 -2.75
N PHE A 74 15.87 7.45 -2.17
CA PHE A 74 14.44 7.54 -1.87
C PHE A 74 13.67 8.00 -3.11
N LEU A 75 13.18 7.03 -3.86
CA LEU A 75 12.25 7.28 -4.97
C LEU A 75 11.03 8.09 -4.51
N ASP A 76 10.63 7.90 -3.27
CA ASP A 76 9.50 8.59 -2.65
C ASP A 76 9.66 10.10 -2.57
N VAL A 77 10.90 10.61 -2.47
CA VAL A 77 11.15 12.07 -2.53
C VAL A 77 10.72 12.62 -3.89
N GLY A 78 11.15 11.94 -4.97
CA GLY A 78 10.75 12.33 -6.32
C GLY A 78 9.24 12.19 -6.55
N THR A 79 8.63 11.11 -6.05
CA THR A 79 7.18 10.89 -6.08
C THR A 79 6.44 12.01 -5.38
N CYS A 80 6.88 12.38 -4.16
CA CYS A 80 6.28 13.46 -3.39
C CYS A 80 6.37 14.80 -4.11
N GLU A 81 7.56 15.17 -4.60
CA GLU A 81 7.76 16.44 -5.30
C GLU A 81 6.92 16.54 -6.57
N ASP A 82 6.83 15.46 -7.35
CA ASP A 82 6.03 15.43 -8.58
C ASP A 82 4.52 15.53 -8.28
N ALA A 83 4.04 14.83 -7.26
CA ALA A 83 2.65 14.91 -6.82
C ALA A 83 2.31 16.30 -6.27
N VAL A 84 3.19 16.89 -5.45
CA VAL A 84 3.05 18.25 -4.92
C VAL A 84 3.02 19.28 -6.06
N ALA A 85 3.94 19.19 -7.01
CA ALA A 85 3.98 20.11 -8.17
C ALA A 85 2.69 20.04 -9.00
N TYR A 86 2.16 18.84 -9.25
CA TYR A 86 0.91 18.63 -9.97
C TYR A 86 -0.29 19.18 -9.20
N LEU A 87 -0.43 18.86 -7.92
CA LEU A 87 -1.57 19.23 -7.09
C LEU A 87 -1.56 20.70 -6.65
N SER A 88 -0.40 21.37 -6.69
CA SER A 88 -0.31 22.82 -6.49
C SER A 88 -0.88 23.62 -7.68
N ASN A 89 -0.92 23.03 -8.87
CA ASN A 89 -1.49 23.61 -10.08
C ASN A 89 -2.33 22.55 -10.84
N PRO A 90 -3.43 22.09 -10.23
CA PRO A 90 -4.23 21.03 -10.82
C PRO A 90 -4.91 21.49 -12.11
N PRO A 91 -5.27 20.57 -13.03
CA PRO A 91 -5.99 20.91 -14.25
C PRO A 91 -7.39 21.49 -13.95
N GLN A 92 -7.99 22.12 -14.96
CA GLN A 92 -9.38 22.59 -14.89
C GLN A 92 -10.36 21.42 -15.04
N GLU A 93 -9.98 20.41 -15.79
CA GLU A 93 -10.73 19.19 -16.03
C GLU A 93 -10.71 18.31 -14.76
N PRO A 94 -11.70 17.44 -14.57
CA PRO A 94 -11.66 16.42 -13.54
C PRO A 94 -10.39 15.56 -13.67
N PHE A 95 -9.82 15.15 -12.55
CA PHE A 95 -8.60 14.34 -12.58
C PHE A 95 -8.67 13.16 -11.60
N ILE A 96 -7.88 12.13 -11.91
CA ILE A 96 -7.48 11.09 -10.98
C ILE A 96 -5.95 11.09 -10.88
N CYS A 97 -5.45 11.29 -9.68
CA CYS A 97 -4.02 11.34 -9.38
C CYS A 97 -3.67 10.23 -8.40
N ILE A 98 -2.70 9.41 -8.74
CA ILE A 98 -2.13 8.39 -7.86
C ILE A 98 -0.70 8.80 -7.52
N ALA A 99 -0.39 8.88 -6.23
CA ALA A 99 0.95 8.98 -5.68
C ALA A 99 1.29 7.67 -4.97
N ASP A 100 2.10 6.84 -5.60
CA ASP A 100 2.40 5.47 -5.16
C ASP A 100 3.77 5.44 -4.48
N PHE A 101 3.75 5.53 -3.15
CA PHE A 101 4.94 5.56 -2.33
C PHE A 101 5.50 4.16 -2.09
N GLN A 102 6.82 4.06 -2.03
CA GLN A 102 7.50 2.80 -1.77
C GLN A 102 7.55 2.48 -0.27
N ASN A 103 7.76 3.49 0.59
CA ASN A 103 7.85 3.26 2.02
C ASN A 103 6.50 2.81 2.63
N PRO A 104 6.57 1.90 3.60
CA PRO A 104 7.72 1.40 4.36
C PRO A 104 8.48 0.20 3.72
N HIS A 105 8.36 -0.08 2.43
CA HIS A 105 9.02 -1.20 1.74
C HIS A 105 10.55 -1.24 1.93
N ASN A 106 11.18 -0.10 2.21
CA ASN A 106 12.62 -0.01 2.47
C ASN A 106 13.05 -0.86 3.69
N ILE A 107 12.11 -1.27 4.53
CA ILE A 107 12.35 -2.24 5.60
C ILE A 107 12.94 -3.56 5.08
N CYS A 108 12.65 -3.94 3.85
CA CYS A 108 13.26 -5.10 3.21
C CYS A 108 14.78 -4.94 3.02
N GLY A 109 15.23 -3.73 2.74
CA GLY A 109 16.65 -3.38 2.69
C GLY A 109 17.28 -3.48 4.08
N TYR A 110 16.64 -2.87 5.08
CA TYR A 110 17.09 -2.92 6.47
C TYR A 110 17.34 -4.36 6.96
N VAL A 111 16.39 -5.28 6.73
CA VAL A 111 16.57 -6.70 7.08
C VAL A 111 17.75 -7.32 6.32
N GLY A 112 17.92 -6.95 5.04
CA GLY A 112 19.04 -7.46 4.22
C GLY A 112 20.42 -6.97 4.66
N GLU A 113 20.51 -5.76 5.19
CA GLU A 113 21.73 -5.14 5.71
C GLU A 113 22.08 -5.65 7.10
N ASN A 114 21.09 -5.92 7.93
CA ASN A 114 21.23 -6.34 9.33
C ASN A 114 21.04 -7.86 9.54
N LYS A 115 21.47 -8.66 8.59
CA LYS A 115 21.42 -10.12 8.66
C LYS A 115 22.45 -10.67 9.68
N GLY A 116 22.07 -11.69 10.43
CA GLY A 116 22.95 -12.30 11.45
C GLY A 116 22.59 -11.84 12.87
N GLU A 117 23.55 -12.00 13.80
CA GLU A 117 23.32 -11.72 15.22
C GLU A 117 23.47 -10.26 15.60
N HIS A 118 24.15 -9.46 14.77
CA HIS A 118 24.43 -8.06 15.03
C HIS A 118 23.58 -7.15 14.13
N ILE A 119 23.18 -6.02 14.67
CA ILE A 119 22.55 -4.94 13.93
C ILE A 119 23.65 -3.94 13.55
N ASP A 120 23.95 -3.84 12.25
CA ASP A 120 24.95 -2.94 11.72
C ASP A 120 24.47 -1.47 11.71
N SER A 121 23.15 -1.28 11.68
CA SER A 121 22.50 0.04 11.69
C SER A 121 21.55 0.17 12.90
N PRO A 122 22.10 0.26 14.15
CA PRO A 122 21.28 0.32 15.34
C PRO A 122 20.51 1.64 15.43
N ILE A 123 19.26 1.58 15.86
CA ILE A 123 18.44 2.75 16.13
C ILE A 123 18.79 3.29 17.52
N SER A 124 19.12 4.58 17.59
CA SER A 124 19.57 5.23 18.83
C SER A 124 18.43 5.72 19.75
N THR A 125 17.19 5.74 19.27
CA THR A 125 16.03 6.12 20.07
C THR A 125 15.61 4.98 21.01
N PRO A 126 14.83 5.23 22.08
CA PRO A 126 14.28 4.14 22.90
C PRO A 126 13.54 3.15 22.03
N LEU A 127 13.96 1.90 22.08
CA LEU A 127 13.38 0.84 21.27
C LEU A 127 11.95 0.52 21.73
N PRO A 128 11.00 0.30 20.81
CA PRO A 128 9.64 -0.09 21.15
C PRO A 128 9.63 -1.46 21.84
N LEU A 129 8.53 -1.76 22.53
CA LEU A 129 8.26 -3.12 22.98
C LEU A 129 7.94 -3.99 21.76
N LEU A 130 8.21 -5.28 21.88
CA LEU A 130 7.76 -6.29 20.93
C LEU A 130 6.23 -6.41 21.00
N PRO A 131 5.57 -6.81 19.91
CA PRO A 131 4.12 -7.04 19.92
C PRO A 131 3.76 -8.16 20.88
N GLU A 132 2.54 -8.13 21.44
CA GLU A 132 2.06 -9.13 22.41
C GLU A 132 2.06 -10.56 21.84
N ASN A 133 1.89 -10.70 20.53
CA ASN A 133 1.91 -11.96 19.79
C ASN A 133 3.29 -12.24 19.13
N PHE A 134 4.38 -11.70 19.70
CA PHE A 134 5.73 -11.92 19.18
C PHE A 134 6.12 -13.40 19.21
N GLU A 135 5.83 -14.10 20.32
CA GLU A 135 6.15 -15.50 20.43
C GLU A 135 5.21 -16.34 19.55
N VAL A 136 5.81 -17.29 18.87
CA VAL A 136 5.03 -18.31 18.15
C VAL A 136 4.62 -19.36 19.18
N GLU A 137 3.32 -19.62 19.29
CA GLU A 137 2.83 -20.77 20.04
C GLU A 137 3.43 -22.07 19.47
N ASP A 138 2.90 -23.18 19.59
CA ASP A 138 3.48 -24.43 19.10
C ASP A 138 3.63 -24.41 17.56
N TRP A 139 4.86 -24.15 17.08
CA TRP A 139 5.22 -24.07 15.66
C TRP A 139 4.78 -25.30 14.86
N GLU A 140 4.88 -26.50 15.44
CA GLU A 140 4.52 -27.76 14.78
C GLU A 140 3.01 -27.90 14.55
N LYS A 141 2.20 -27.16 15.30
CA LYS A 141 0.74 -27.13 15.14
C LYS A 141 0.24 -26.15 14.10
N LEU A 142 1.09 -25.23 13.61
CA LEU A 142 0.68 -24.30 12.57
C LEU A 142 0.40 -25.05 11.26
N PRO A 143 -0.49 -24.52 10.41
CA PRO A 143 -0.70 -25.06 9.07
C PRO A 143 0.61 -25.14 8.28
N LEU A 144 0.84 -26.24 7.56
CA LEU A 144 2.05 -26.45 6.76
C LEU A 144 2.43 -25.27 5.85
N PRO A 145 1.48 -24.58 5.17
CA PRO A 145 1.83 -23.39 4.38
C PRO A 145 2.49 -22.29 5.21
N ILE A 146 2.04 -22.06 6.45
CA ILE A 146 2.63 -21.09 7.36
C ILE A 146 4.03 -21.53 7.80
N GLN A 147 4.20 -22.78 8.19
CA GLN A 147 5.51 -23.31 8.54
C GLN A 147 6.50 -23.17 7.37
N TYR A 148 6.07 -23.51 6.15
CA TYR A 148 6.89 -23.40 4.95
C TYR A 148 7.31 -21.95 4.67
N ILE A 149 6.39 -21.00 4.67
CA ILE A 149 6.66 -19.59 4.41
C ILE A 149 7.67 -19.04 5.41
N CYS A 150 7.47 -19.32 6.69
CA CYS A 150 8.33 -18.79 7.73
C CYS A 150 9.76 -19.37 7.68
N CYS A 151 9.94 -20.60 7.22
CA CYS A 151 11.28 -21.21 7.12
C CYS A 151 11.95 -21.02 5.76
N SER A 152 11.23 -20.72 4.69
CA SER A 152 11.77 -20.63 3.33
C SER A 152 11.84 -19.21 2.77
N HIS A 153 11.11 -18.25 3.35
CA HIS A 153 11.13 -16.89 2.86
C HIS A 153 12.49 -16.23 3.13
N ARG A 154 13.09 -15.62 2.08
CA ARG A 154 14.45 -15.07 2.12
C ARG A 154 14.69 -14.13 3.33
N ARG A 155 13.74 -13.26 3.67
CA ARG A 155 13.90 -12.29 4.77
C ARG A 155 13.83 -12.99 6.13
N MET A 156 12.97 -13.99 6.28
CA MET A 156 12.94 -14.82 7.47
C MET A 156 14.26 -15.54 7.68
N MET A 157 14.87 -16.08 6.62
CA MET A 157 16.20 -16.71 6.70
C MET A 157 17.28 -15.69 7.08
N GLN A 158 17.21 -14.44 6.61
CA GLN A 158 18.15 -13.39 7.01
C GLN A 158 18.03 -13.01 8.49
N ALA A 159 16.82 -13.05 9.04
CA ALA A 159 16.52 -12.78 10.44
C ALA A 159 16.57 -14.02 11.37
N ALA A 160 16.97 -15.18 10.85
CA ALA A 160 16.91 -16.45 11.60
C ALA A 160 17.72 -16.47 12.91
N HIS A 161 18.75 -15.62 13.02
CA HIS A 161 19.62 -15.51 14.21
C HIS A 161 19.31 -14.27 15.06
N TRP A 162 18.22 -13.57 14.77
CA TRP A 162 17.85 -12.39 15.51
C TRP A 162 17.35 -12.75 16.91
N ASN A 163 17.82 -12.00 17.88
CA ASN A 163 17.28 -11.99 19.24
C ASN A 163 16.18 -10.91 19.38
N GLU A 164 15.59 -10.78 20.54
CA GLU A 164 14.53 -9.80 20.79
C GLU A 164 14.95 -8.34 20.53
N ASP A 165 16.19 -7.97 20.86
CA ASP A 165 16.68 -6.62 20.60
C ASP A 165 16.80 -6.33 19.11
N ASN A 166 17.21 -7.31 18.28
CA ASN A 166 17.23 -7.20 16.84
C ASN A 166 15.83 -6.93 16.29
N TYR A 167 14.82 -7.65 16.77
CA TYR A 167 13.42 -7.41 16.41
C TYR A 167 12.92 -6.04 16.85
N ARG A 168 13.32 -5.55 18.03
CA ARG A 168 12.98 -4.21 18.50
C ARG A 168 13.58 -3.12 17.59
N HIS A 169 14.81 -3.29 17.16
CA HIS A 169 15.42 -2.40 16.16
C HIS A 169 14.68 -2.43 14.84
N TYR A 170 14.27 -3.61 14.38
CA TYR A 170 13.47 -3.77 13.18
C TYR A 170 12.10 -3.05 13.29
N VAL A 171 11.39 -3.21 14.39
CA VAL A 171 10.12 -2.51 14.63
C VAL A 171 10.33 -0.99 14.67
N ALA A 172 11.41 -0.52 15.30
CA ALA A 172 11.77 0.90 15.30
C ALA A 172 12.05 1.42 13.89
N ALA A 173 12.78 0.65 13.06
CA ALA A 173 13.04 0.99 11.66
C ALA A 173 11.76 1.08 10.84
N PHE A 174 10.85 0.11 11.00
CA PHE A 174 9.55 0.13 10.33
C PHE A 174 8.73 1.37 10.70
N GLN A 175 8.65 1.70 11.98
CA GLN A 175 7.98 2.91 12.45
C GLN A 175 8.61 4.18 11.88
N HIS A 176 9.93 4.19 11.71
CA HIS A 176 10.65 5.32 11.13
C HIS A 176 10.29 5.50 9.64
N TYR A 177 10.34 4.43 8.83
CA TYR A 177 9.93 4.49 7.41
C TYR A 177 8.47 4.89 7.26
N THR A 178 7.60 4.44 8.15
CA THR A 178 6.18 4.84 8.17
C THR A 178 6.04 6.34 8.47
N ARG A 179 6.84 6.90 9.39
CA ARG A 179 6.84 8.35 9.66
C ARG A 179 7.33 9.17 8.47
N ILE A 180 8.32 8.67 7.73
CA ILE A 180 8.80 9.34 6.51
C ILE A 180 7.65 9.45 5.49
N VAL A 181 7.01 8.35 5.13
CA VAL A 181 5.92 8.38 4.16
C VAL A 181 4.72 9.19 4.66
N ALA A 182 4.43 9.18 5.95
CA ALA A 182 3.35 9.99 6.52
C ALA A 182 3.59 11.50 6.31
N ARG A 183 4.81 11.99 6.49
CA ARG A 183 5.20 13.40 6.21
C ARG A 183 5.08 13.72 4.71
N GLN A 184 5.44 12.78 3.83
CA GLN A 184 5.30 12.96 2.39
C GLN A 184 3.83 13.02 1.96
N ILE A 185 2.98 12.15 2.52
CA ILE A 185 1.52 12.21 2.32
C ILE A 185 0.97 13.55 2.81
N GLU A 186 1.40 14.03 3.99
CA GLU A 186 1.01 15.33 4.52
C GLU A 186 1.33 16.46 3.54
N SER A 187 2.55 16.49 2.98
CA SER A 187 2.94 17.51 1.98
C SER A 187 2.08 17.45 0.71
N VAL A 188 1.73 16.26 0.24
CA VAL A 188 0.84 16.07 -0.91
C VAL A 188 -0.58 16.59 -0.60
N LEU A 189 -1.09 16.30 0.60
CA LEU A 189 -2.41 16.78 1.04
C LEU A 189 -2.43 18.31 1.25
N GLU A 190 -1.38 18.89 1.80
CA GLU A 190 -1.23 20.34 1.94
C GLU A 190 -1.26 21.03 0.57
N ALA A 191 -0.53 20.49 -0.42
CA ALA A 191 -0.56 20.99 -1.79
C ALA A 191 -1.97 20.98 -2.38
N LEU A 192 -2.69 19.87 -2.27
CA LEU A 192 -4.07 19.73 -2.74
C LEU A 192 -5.00 20.73 -2.04
N TYR A 193 -5.00 20.77 -0.70
CA TYR A 193 -5.93 21.60 0.07
C TYR A 193 -5.61 23.10 0.03
N SER A 194 -4.42 23.48 -0.44
CA SER A 194 -4.07 24.89 -0.72
C SER A 194 -4.77 25.43 -1.97
N THR A 195 -5.38 24.57 -2.79
CA THR A 195 -6.07 24.91 -4.03
C THR A 195 -7.58 24.74 -3.93
N PRO A 196 -8.36 25.38 -4.82
CA PRO A 196 -9.82 25.17 -4.86
C PRO A 196 -10.21 23.72 -5.14
N ALA A 197 -9.37 22.96 -5.85
CA ALA A 197 -9.62 21.55 -6.16
C ALA A 197 -9.75 20.69 -4.90
N GLY A 198 -9.03 21.02 -3.81
CA GLY A 198 -9.11 20.29 -2.55
C GLY A 198 -10.50 20.23 -1.94
N LYS A 199 -11.35 21.22 -2.24
CA LYS A 199 -12.75 21.23 -1.76
C LYS A 199 -13.65 20.27 -2.54
N ASN A 200 -13.22 19.81 -3.70
CA ASN A 200 -13.99 18.95 -4.61
C ASN A 200 -13.23 17.66 -4.97
N THR A 201 -12.28 17.26 -4.16
CA THR A 201 -11.48 16.04 -4.36
C THR A 201 -11.76 15.03 -3.25
N ILE A 202 -12.04 13.80 -3.63
CA ILE A 202 -12.07 12.65 -2.72
C ILE A 202 -10.64 12.11 -2.61
N VAL A 203 -10.15 12.01 -1.40
CA VAL A 203 -8.83 11.47 -1.07
C VAL A 203 -8.97 10.06 -0.55
N ILE A 204 -8.12 9.17 -1.04
CA ILE A 204 -8.04 7.78 -0.59
C ILE A 204 -6.59 7.49 -0.20
N VAL A 205 -6.39 6.98 1.03
CA VAL A 205 -5.10 6.46 1.50
C VAL A 205 -5.28 4.98 1.77
N LEU A 206 -4.45 4.16 1.13
CA LEU A 206 -4.51 2.71 1.28
C LEU A 206 -3.11 2.09 1.16
N ALA A 207 -2.97 0.85 1.59
CA ALA A 207 -1.79 0.03 1.36
C ALA A 207 -2.16 -1.25 0.61
N ASP A 208 -1.20 -1.83 -0.12
CA ASP A 208 -1.36 -3.07 -0.90
C ASP A 208 -1.36 -4.31 0.00
N HIS A 209 -0.57 -4.30 1.06
CA HIS A 209 -0.46 -5.34 2.09
C HIS A 209 0.16 -4.73 3.35
N GLY A 210 0.14 -5.49 4.44
CA GLY A 210 0.82 -5.15 5.68
C GLY A 210 2.24 -5.72 5.77
N ASP A 211 2.76 -5.76 7.01
CA ASP A 211 4.11 -6.23 7.33
C ASP A 211 4.08 -6.99 8.66
N GLY A 212 4.99 -7.95 8.85
CA GLY A 212 5.04 -8.78 10.05
C GLY A 212 5.31 -8.03 11.34
N MET A 213 6.10 -6.96 11.29
CA MET A 213 6.44 -6.07 12.42
C MET A 213 6.83 -6.80 13.72
N GLY A 214 7.41 -8.00 13.62
CA GLY A 214 7.78 -8.85 14.73
C GLY A 214 6.68 -9.78 15.25
N SER A 215 5.40 -9.56 14.90
CA SER A 215 4.32 -10.49 15.27
C SER A 215 4.63 -11.89 14.74
N HIS A 216 4.44 -12.91 15.58
CA HIS A 216 4.79 -14.30 15.27
C HIS A 216 6.24 -14.45 14.77
N ARG A 217 7.16 -13.60 15.24
CA ARG A 217 8.55 -13.49 14.77
C ARG A 217 8.70 -13.23 13.26
N MET A 218 7.64 -12.74 12.62
CA MET A 218 7.68 -12.44 11.21
C MET A 218 8.37 -11.10 10.93
N VAL A 219 9.16 -11.09 9.85
CA VAL A 219 9.76 -9.88 9.30
C VAL A 219 9.31 -9.67 7.87
N THR A 220 9.10 -8.43 7.52
CA THR A 220 8.64 -8.00 6.20
C THR A 220 7.29 -8.65 5.79
N LYS A 221 6.90 -8.47 4.53
CA LYS A 221 5.68 -9.08 3.98
C LYS A 221 5.80 -10.59 3.87
N GLN A 222 4.75 -11.27 4.23
CA GLN A 222 4.63 -12.72 4.13
C GLN A 222 3.35 -13.09 3.39
N VAL A 223 3.34 -14.25 2.75
CA VAL A 223 2.13 -14.80 2.13
C VAL A 223 1.32 -15.51 3.22
N SER A 224 0.66 -14.75 4.06
CA SER A 224 -0.15 -15.25 5.18
C SER A 224 -1.45 -14.48 5.30
N PHE A 225 -2.39 -15.02 6.10
CA PHE A 225 -3.67 -14.37 6.38
C PHE A 225 -3.72 -13.77 7.80
N TYR A 226 -2.58 -13.56 8.42
CA TYR A 226 -2.52 -12.83 9.68
C TYR A 226 -3.01 -11.40 9.51
N GLU A 227 -3.61 -10.83 10.56
CA GLU A 227 -4.12 -9.46 10.58
C GLU A 227 -3.06 -8.45 10.14
N GLU A 228 -1.82 -8.66 10.55
CA GLU A 228 -0.69 -7.80 10.21
C GLU A 228 -0.44 -7.71 8.70
N MET A 229 -0.85 -8.73 7.92
CA MET A 229 -0.72 -8.75 6.47
C MET A 229 -1.95 -8.25 5.75
N THR A 230 -3.13 -8.49 6.30
CA THR A 230 -4.41 -8.31 5.60
C THR A 230 -5.23 -7.13 6.07
N ASN A 231 -5.04 -6.68 7.32
CA ASN A 231 -5.73 -5.51 7.86
C ASN A 231 -4.92 -4.24 7.62
N VAL A 232 -5.06 -3.69 6.42
CA VAL A 232 -4.31 -2.53 5.95
C VAL A 232 -5.08 -1.23 6.11
N PRO A 233 -4.41 -0.07 6.18
CA PRO A 233 -5.07 1.23 6.12
C PRO A 233 -5.94 1.34 4.87
N PHE A 234 -7.19 1.78 5.06
CA PHE A 234 -8.10 2.12 3.97
C PHE A 234 -8.97 3.31 4.42
N ILE A 235 -8.53 4.51 4.10
CA ILE A 235 -9.11 5.77 4.55
C ILE A 235 -9.67 6.49 3.33
N ILE A 236 -10.95 6.91 3.40
CA ILE A 236 -11.61 7.66 2.33
C ILE A 236 -12.23 8.91 2.95
N ALA A 237 -11.90 10.08 2.39
CA ALA A 237 -12.40 11.36 2.85
C ALA A 237 -12.67 12.31 1.68
N GLY A 238 -13.61 13.22 1.83
CA GLY A 238 -13.90 14.25 0.83
C GLY A 238 -15.37 14.60 0.72
N PRO A 239 -15.75 15.38 -0.30
CA PRO A 239 -17.12 15.83 -0.48
C PRO A 239 -18.07 14.63 -0.70
N GLY A 240 -19.21 14.68 -0.03
CA GLY A 240 -20.22 13.62 -0.09
C GLY A 240 -19.90 12.35 0.70
N ILE A 241 -18.74 12.29 1.35
CA ILE A 241 -18.39 11.18 2.24
C ILE A 241 -18.89 11.47 3.65
N HIS A 242 -19.64 10.55 4.22
CA HIS A 242 -20.15 10.69 5.58
C HIS A 242 -19.01 10.50 6.60
N PRO A 243 -18.67 11.52 7.40
CA PRO A 243 -17.55 11.43 8.32
C PRO A 243 -17.81 10.43 9.44
N ARG A 244 -16.80 9.66 9.81
CA ARG A 244 -16.80 8.70 10.92
C ARG A 244 -15.64 8.98 11.85
N GLN A 245 -15.89 8.93 13.15
CA GLN A 245 -14.86 9.18 14.17
C GLN A 245 -14.05 7.93 14.53
N LYS A 246 -14.54 6.76 14.15
CA LYS A 246 -13.91 5.48 14.46
C LYS A 246 -13.81 4.62 13.20
N PRO A 247 -12.81 3.75 13.13
CA PRO A 247 -12.75 2.71 12.11
C PRO A 247 -14.03 1.88 12.07
N VAL A 248 -14.33 1.34 10.91
CA VAL A 248 -15.47 0.43 10.71
C VAL A 248 -14.93 -0.99 10.80
N GLU A 249 -15.32 -1.72 11.83
CA GLU A 249 -14.76 -3.04 12.14
C GLU A 249 -15.62 -4.18 11.59
N ASP A 250 -16.88 -3.91 11.27
CA ASP A 250 -17.88 -4.93 10.85
C ASP A 250 -18.10 -4.99 9.33
N LEU A 251 -17.36 -4.17 8.56
CA LEU A 251 -17.42 -4.15 7.11
C LEU A 251 -16.19 -4.81 6.50
N LEU A 252 -16.34 -6.02 5.99
CA LEU A 252 -15.28 -6.68 5.24
C LEU A 252 -15.21 -6.09 3.83
N THR A 253 -14.07 -5.47 3.50
CA THR A 253 -13.80 -4.90 2.19
C THR A 253 -12.66 -5.67 1.50
N GLN A 254 -12.66 -5.65 0.17
CA GLN A 254 -11.57 -6.18 -0.65
C GLN A 254 -11.13 -5.09 -1.63
N PRO A 255 -10.22 -4.18 -1.24
CA PRO A 255 -9.82 -3.04 -2.09
C PRO A 255 -9.38 -3.45 -3.49
N THR A 256 -8.77 -4.62 -3.65
CA THR A 256 -8.35 -5.17 -4.95
C THR A 256 -9.48 -5.35 -5.97
N ILE A 257 -10.72 -5.50 -5.51
CA ILE A 257 -11.89 -5.65 -6.39
C ILE A 257 -12.97 -4.60 -6.15
N ASP A 258 -13.07 -4.04 -4.92
CA ASP A 258 -14.13 -3.09 -4.54
C ASP A 258 -13.77 -1.64 -4.89
N LEU A 259 -12.48 -1.32 -5.02
CA LEU A 259 -12.03 0.04 -5.28
C LEU A 259 -12.51 0.55 -6.65
N LEU A 260 -12.36 -0.24 -7.70
CA LEU A 260 -12.77 0.16 -9.05
C LEU A 260 -14.27 0.51 -9.14
N PRO A 261 -15.21 -0.36 -8.74
CA PRO A 261 -16.63 0.00 -8.79
C PRO A 261 -16.97 1.17 -7.86
N THR A 262 -16.28 1.29 -6.72
CA THR A 262 -16.48 2.42 -5.80
C THR A 262 -16.07 3.74 -6.44
N LEU A 263 -14.89 3.82 -7.05
CA LEU A 263 -14.41 5.02 -7.73
C LEU A 263 -15.28 5.39 -8.92
N CYS A 264 -15.67 4.42 -9.73
CA CYS A 264 -16.58 4.65 -10.86
C CYS A 264 -17.91 5.25 -10.38
N GLU A 265 -18.53 4.70 -9.35
CA GLU A 265 -19.81 5.18 -8.83
C GLU A 265 -19.69 6.59 -8.20
N LEU A 266 -18.61 6.85 -7.45
CA LEU A 266 -18.36 8.16 -6.87
C LEU A 266 -18.12 9.23 -7.96
N ALA A 267 -17.49 8.85 -9.06
CA ALA A 267 -17.21 9.73 -10.21
C ALA A 267 -18.37 9.82 -11.23
N GLY A 268 -19.45 9.05 -11.04
CA GLY A 268 -20.54 8.98 -12.02
C GLY A 268 -20.19 8.26 -13.31
N ILE A 269 -19.15 7.42 -13.29
CA ILE A 269 -18.69 6.63 -14.43
C ILE A 269 -19.41 5.26 -14.43
N PRO A 270 -19.91 4.79 -15.57
CA PRO A 270 -20.52 3.46 -15.65
C PRO A 270 -19.55 2.35 -15.21
N VAL A 271 -19.96 1.54 -14.24
CA VAL A 271 -19.17 0.37 -13.80
C VAL A 271 -19.24 -0.72 -14.85
N PRO A 272 -18.11 -1.25 -15.33
CA PRO A 272 -18.13 -2.36 -16.28
C PRO A 272 -18.79 -3.61 -15.68
N SER A 273 -19.80 -4.16 -16.37
CA SER A 273 -20.62 -5.29 -15.89
C SER A 273 -19.84 -6.57 -15.63
N SER A 274 -18.66 -6.71 -16.25
CA SER A 274 -17.78 -7.87 -16.09
C SER A 274 -16.84 -7.79 -14.88
N LYS A 275 -16.91 -6.72 -14.07
CA LYS A 275 -16.00 -6.55 -12.94
C LYS A 275 -16.61 -7.12 -11.66
N PRO A 276 -15.87 -7.98 -10.94
CA PRO A 276 -16.24 -8.37 -9.60
C PRO A 276 -16.04 -7.16 -8.65
N GLY A 277 -16.54 -7.31 -7.46
CA GLY A 277 -16.45 -6.30 -6.42
C GLY A 277 -17.76 -5.54 -6.24
N ILE A 278 -17.87 -4.94 -5.09
CA ILE A 278 -19.07 -4.24 -4.64
C ILE A 278 -18.69 -2.80 -4.35
N SER A 279 -19.46 -1.87 -4.89
CA SER A 279 -19.23 -0.46 -4.60
C SER A 279 -19.49 -0.14 -3.14
N LEU A 280 -18.54 0.55 -2.51
CA LEU A 280 -18.68 1.09 -1.17
C LEU A 280 -19.37 2.47 -1.17
N ALA A 281 -19.66 3.06 -2.33
CA ALA A 281 -20.21 4.41 -2.42
C ALA A 281 -21.49 4.63 -1.62
N PRO A 282 -22.49 3.72 -1.61
CA PRO A 282 -23.68 3.88 -0.76
C PRO A 282 -23.31 3.93 0.73
N PHE A 283 -22.40 3.06 1.18
CA PHE A 283 -21.93 3.07 2.56
C PHE A 283 -21.19 4.36 2.91
N LEU A 284 -20.33 4.83 2.02
CA LEU A 284 -19.57 6.07 2.19
C LEU A 284 -20.49 7.30 2.25
N LYS A 285 -21.64 7.27 1.57
CA LYS A 285 -22.67 8.31 1.64
C LYS A 285 -23.56 8.22 2.89
N GLY A 286 -23.30 7.27 3.78
CA GLY A 286 -24.04 7.12 5.05
C GLY A 286 -25.24 6.20 5.00
N GLU A 287 -25.45 5.49 3.91
CA GLU A 287 -26.50 4.48 3.82
C GLU A 287 -26.16 3.26 4.68
N LYS A 288 -27.17 2.66 5.30
CA LYS A 288 -26.99 1.41 6.04
C LYS A 288 -26.74 0.27 5.07
N GLN A 289 -25.56 -0.32 5.14
CA GLN A 289 -25.26 -1.54 4.39
C GLN A 289 -25.04 -2.72 5.34
N LYS A 290 -25.53 -3.88 4.94
CA LYS A 290 -25.15 -5.15 5.53
C LYS A 290 -23.73 -5.50 5.05
N ARG A 291 -23.03 -6.37 5.77
CA ARG A 291 -21.76 -6.96 5.34
C ARG A 291 -21.87 -7.41 3.89
N GLN A 292 -21.03 -6.88 3.02
CA GLN A 292 -21.14 -7.09 1.58
C GLN A 292 -20.51 -8.41 1.15
N HIS A 293 -19.32 -8.70 1.70
CA HIS A 293 -18.62 -9.95 1.44
C HIS A 293 -18.74 -10.88 2.65
N PRO A 294 -19.15 -12.13 2.45
CA PRO A 294 -19.16 -13.13 3.53
C PRO A 294 -17.75 -13.59 3.93
N TYR A 295 -16.79 -13.42 3.04
CA TYR A 295 -15.36 -13.76 3.22
C TYR A 295 -14.49 -12.87 2.33
N ALA A 296 -13.22 -12.72 2.67
CA ALA A 296 -12.19 -12.19 1.79
C ALA A 296 -11.43 -13.35 1.14
N ALA A 297 -11.02 -13.16 -0.10
CA ALA A 297 -10.23 -14.12 -0.85
C ALA A 297 -8.90 -13.50 -1.28
N SER A 298 -7.84 -14.30 -1.26
CA SER A 298 -6.53 -13.98 -1.82
C SER A 298 -6.07 -15.12 -2.72
N GLU A 299 -5.39 -14.78 -3.83
CA GLU A 299 -4.82 -15.73 -4.78
C GLU A 299 -3.30 -15.51 -4.92
#